data_d9562346e046769d6f1058c453cfcee3
#
_entry.id   d9562346e046769d6f1058c453cfcee3
#
_cell.length_a   1.000
_cell.length_b   1.000
_cell.length_c   1.000
_cell.angle_alpha   90.00
_cell.angle_beta   90.00
_cell.angle_gamma   90.00
#
_symmetry.space_group_name_H-M   'P 1'
#
loop_
_entity.id
_entity.type
_entity.pdbx_description
1 polymer ?
#
loop_
_entity_poly.entity_id
_entity_poly.type
_entity_poly.pdbx_seq_one_letter_code
_entity_poly.pdbx_strand_id
1 'polypeptide(L)'
;MLVKYNGENKEYDNNINMFEIAKGISNSLAKKSVGAKVDGKNVDMSYVLDHDAEVEFIDIDSPEGEDIVRHSTAHLMAQAVLRLYPETKVTIGPVIENGFYYDFDPVEQFTEEDLEKIEAEMKRIVKENIKLEKYVLPRDEAIDYFRDVDKNKYKVEVVEGIPQGEQVSFYKQGDFTDLCRGTHVPSTGYLKAFKLRTVAGAYWRGNSKNKMLQRIYGYSFSNEDRLKKHLKFMEEAEKRDHRKLGKDLELFFISEYGPGFPFFLPKGMVFRNVLIDLWRKEHEKAGYLQLETPIMLNKELWEISGHWFNYRENMYTSEIDELEFAIKPMNCPGGVLSFKHQLHSYKDLPARLAELGKVHRHEFSGALHGLMRVRSFTQDDSHIFMTPDQVQDEIIGVVNLIDKFYSKLFGFEYEIELSTKPEKAIGSQEIWDMAESALAGALDKLGRKYKINPGDGAFYGPKLDFKIKDAIGRMWQCGTIQLDFNLPERFDVTYIGEDGEKHRPVMLHRVIYGSIERFIGILIEHYAGAFPMWLAPVQVKVLTLNDECIPYAKEIMAKLQELGIRAELDDRNETIGYKIREANGRYKIPMQLIIGKNEVENKEVNIRRFGSKDQFPKSLDDFYDYVVDEAAIKFDK
;
A
#
# COMPACT_ATOMS: atom_id res chain seq x y z
N MET A 1 -31.29 -38.06 9.71
CA MET A 1 -30.50 -37.53 8.60
C MET A 1 -29.02 -37.65 8.91
N LEU A 2 -28.20 -37.81 7.88
CA LEU A 2 -26.75 -37.96 7.99
C LEU A 2 -26.08 -36.59 7.78
N VAL A 3 -25.25 -36.19 8.74
CA VAL A 3 -24.41 -35.01 8.63
C VAL A 3 -22.95 -35.46 8.51
N LYS A 4 -22.30 -35.04 7.43
CA LYS A 4 -20.88 -35.27 7.20
C LYS A 4 -20.08 -34.04 7.69
N TYR A 5 -19.20 -34.28 8.67
CA TYR A 5 -18.32 -33.23 9.23
C TYR A 5 -16.89 -33.79 9.32
N ASN A 6 -15.91 -33.08 8.74
CA ASN A 6 -14.51 -33.50 8.69
C ASN A 6 -14.30 -34.95 8.20
N GLY A 7 -15.13 -35.39 7.25
CA GLY A 7 -15.05 -36.75 6.69
C GLY A 7 -15.76 -37.84 7.51
N GLU A 8 -16.27 -37.51 8.68
CA GLU A 8 -17.05 -38.43 9.53
C GLU A 8 -18.55 -38.17 9.37
N ASN A 9 -19.33 -39.27 9.29
CA ASN A 9 -20.77 -39.21 9.22
C ASN A 9 -21.37 -39.41 10.62
N LYS A 10 -22.34 -38.57 11.00
CA LYS A 10 -23.08 -38.69 12.23
C LYS A 10 -24.57 -38.52 12.00
N GLU A 11 -25.38 -39.35 12.65
CA GLU A 11 -26.84 -39.28 12.56
C GLU A 11 -27.38 -38.23 13.55
N TYR A 12 -28.32 -37.42 13.05
CA TYR A 12 -29.08 -36.44 13.82
C TYR A 12 -30.58 -36.56 13.51
N ASP A 13 -31.39 -36.01 14.42
CA ASP A 13 -32.83 -35.89 14.17
C ASP A 13 -33.08 -34.93 13.00
N ASN A 14 -34.22 -35.10 12.32
CA ASN A 14 -34.64 -34.15 11.28
C ASN A 14 -35.02 -32.80 11.90
N ASN A 15 -34.82 -31.74 11.17
CA ASN A 15 -35.12 -30.35 11.60
C ASN A 15 -34.30 -29.88 12.81
N ILE A 16 -33.03 -30.22 12.86
CA ILE A 16 -32.08 -29.70 13.84
C ILE A 16 -31.33 -28.47 13.28
N ASN A 17 -31.06 -27.48 14.11
CA ASN A 17 -30.30 -26.32 13.68
C ASN A 17 -28.78 -26.52 13.80
N MET A 18 -28.02 -25.68 13.09
CA MET A 18 -26.55 -25.77 13.04
C MET A 18 -25.90 -25.62 14.42
N PHE A 19 -26.49 -24.81 15.32
CA PHE A 19 -25.97 -24.64 16.67
C PHE A 19 -26.06 -25.95 17.49
N GLU A 20 -27.18 -26.66 17.42
CA GLU A 20 -27.35 -27.93 18.12
C GLU A 20 -26.49 -29.03 17.50
N ILE A 21 -26.27 -29.05 16.18
CA ILE A 21 -25.33 -29.95 15.52
C ILE A 21 -23.90 -29.69 16.05
N ALA A 22 -23.46 -28.40 16.04
CA ALA A 22 -22.14 -28.03 16.57
C ALA A 22 -21.97 -28.44 18.04
N LYS A 23 -23.00 -28.22 18.87
CA LYS A 23 -23.03 -28.60 20.27
C LYS A 23 -22.97 -30.13 20.49
N GLY A 24 -23.65 -30.87 19.63
CA GLY A 24 -23.59 -32.33 19.61
C GLY A 24 -22.22 -32.89 19.24
N ILE A 25 -21.37 -32.11 18.55
CA ILE A 25 -19.97 -32.44 18.27
C ILE A 25 -19.11 -32.01 19.47
N SER A 26 -19.15 -30.72 19.85
CA SER A 26 -18.53 -30.22 21.06
C SER A 26 -19.06 -28.84 21.50
N ASN A 27 -19.11 -28.59 22.80
CA ASN A 27 -19.49 -27.29 23.35
C ASN A 27 -18.53 -26.16 22.93
N SER A 28 -17.26 -26.48 22.70
CA SER A 28 -16.25 -25.53 22.24
C SER A 28 -16.54 -25.10 20.80
N LEU A 29 -16.87 -26.03 19.93
CA LEU A 29 -17.22 -25.77 18.54
C LEU A 29 -18.47 -24.86 18.46
N ALA A 30 -19.53 -25.19 19.19
CA ALA A 30 -20.75 -24.38 19.21
C ALA A 30 -20.50 -22.93 19.66
N LYS A 31 -19.62 -22.71 20.64
CA LYS A 31 -19.29 -21.37 21.14
C LYS A 31 -18.42 -20.54 20.20
N LYS A 32 -17.59 -21.21 19.41
CA LYS A 32 -16.68 -20.54 18.47
C LYS A 32 -17.27 -20.35 17.08
N SER A 33 -18.29 -21.11 16.72
CA SER A 33 -18.92 -21.02 15.40
C SER A 33 -19.86 -19.83 15.30
N VAL A 34 -19.65 -19.01 14.29
CA VAL A 34 -20.49 -17.83 13.97
C VAL A 34 -21.36 -18.04 12.74
N GLY A 35 -21.13 -19.11 12.00
CA GLY A 35 -21.87 -19.56 10.82
C GLY A 35 -21.49 -20.97 10.47
N ALA A 36 -22.08 -21.50 9.41
CA ALA A 36 -21.72 -22.79 8.84
C ALA A 36 -21.82 -22.76 7.30
N LYS A 37 -21.17 -23.72 6.64
CA LYS A 37 -21.39 -24.03 5.23
C LYS A 37 -22.17 -25.35 5.17
N VAL A 38 -23.27 -25.33 4.47
CA VAL A 38 -24.08 -26.50 4.16
C VAL A 38 -23.96 -26.72 2.65
N ASP A 39 -23.37 -27.82 2.24
CA ASP A 39 -23.08 -28.11 0.84
C ASP A 39 -22.40 -26.94 0.11
N GLY A 40 -21.44 -26.31 0.79
CA GLY A 40 -20.65 -25.18 0.28
C GLY A 40 -21.35 -23.80 0.34
N LYS A 41 -22.58 -23.71 0.84
CA LYS A 41 -23.30 -22.44 0.97
C LYS A 41 -23.31 -21.93 2.41
N ASN A 42 -23.00 -20.67 2.60
CA ASN A 42 -22.99 -20.02 3.91
C ASN A 42 -24.41 -19.93 4.49
N VAL A 43 -24.57 -20.34 5.75
CA VAL A 43 -25.81 -20.29 6.51
C VAL A 43 -25.56 -19.82 7.93
N ASP A 44 -26.60 -19.26 8.56
CA ASP A 44 -26.55 -18.86 9.97
C ASP A 44 -26.56 -20.07 10.91
N MET A 45 -26.08 -19.92 12.13
CA MET A 45 -26.13 -20.97 13.14
C MET A 45 -27.56 -21.37 13.53
N SER A 46 -28.54 -20.54 13.22
CA SER A 46 -29.98 -20.83 13.39
C SER A 46 -30.60 -21.60 12.23
N TYR A 47 -29.88 -21.81 11.12
CA TYR A 47 -30.37 -22.55 9.97
C TYR A 47 -30.74 -23.97 10.36
N VAL A 48 -31.94 -24.38 10.00
CA VAL A 48 -32.48 -25.72 10.27
C VAL A 48 -32.19 -26.63 9.09
N LEU A 49 -31.49 -27.72 9.36
CA LEU A 49 -31.16 -28.74 8.36
C LEU A 49 -32.28 -29.78 8.30
N ASP A 50 -32.74 -30.09 7.08
CA ASP A 50 -33.86 -30.99 6.80
C ASP A 50 -33.49 -32.15 5.84
N HIS A 51 -32.24 -32.23 5.41
CA HIS A 51 -31.70 -33.20 4.48
C HIS A 51 -30.27 -33.64 4.85
N ASP A 52 -29.80 -34.71 4.25
CA ASP A 52 -28.42 -35.16 4.40
C ASP A 52 -27.47 -34.16 3.75
N ALA A 53 -26.44 -33.69 4.47
CA ALA A 53 -25.55 -32.63 4.00
C ALA A 53 -24.11 -32.74 4.51
N GLU A 54 -23.19 -32.15 3.78
CA GLU A 54 -21.85 -31.88 4.24
C GLU A 54 -21.81 -30.51 4.93
N VAL A 55 -21.30 -30.48 6.17
CA VAL A 55 -21.30 -29.29 7.02
C VAL A 55 -19.87 -28.92 7.40
N GLU A 56 -19.54 -27.65 7.25
CA GLU A 56 -18.31 -27.01 7.74
C GLU A 56 -18.68 -25.83 8.65
N PHE A 57 -18.15 -25.77 9.87
CA PHE A 57 -18.42 -24.66 10.78
C PHE A 57 -17.41 -23.54 10.61
N ILE A 58 -17.89 -22.29 10.59
CA ILE A 58 -17.07 -21.10 10.43
C ILE A 58 -16.64 -20.62 11.82
N ASP A 59 -15.36 -20.79 12.14
CA ASP A 59 -14.77 -20.30 13.41
C ASP A 59 -14.70 -18.76 13.41
N ILE A 60 -15.06 -18.14 14.53
CA ILE A 60 -15.06 -16.68 14.71
C ILE A 60 -13.66 -16.05 14.45
N ASP A 61 -12.57 -16.81 14.69
CA ASP A 61 -11.20 -16.33 14.49
C ASP A 61 -10.67 -16.57 13.06
N SER A 62 -11.45 -17.25 12.19
CA SER A 62 -11.12 -17.40 10.78
C SER A 62 -11.34 -16.10 10.00
N PRO A 63 -10.71 -15.90 8.84
CA PRO A 63 -10.96 -14.71 8.00
C PRO A 63 -12.44 -14.52 7.66
N GLU A 64 -13.15 -15.60 7.31
CA GLU A 64 -14.57 -15.58 6.99
C GLU A 64 -15.43 -15.29 8.23
N GLY A 65 -15.05 -15.84 9.40
CA GLY A 65 -15.71 -15.54 10.69
C GLY A 65 -15.53 -14.09 11.09
N GLU A 66 -14.37 -13.51 10.89
CA GLU A 66 -14.16 -12.08 11.12
C GLU A 66 -15.01 -11.20 10.20
N ASP A 67 -15.23 -11.59 8.94
CA ASP A 67 -16.13 -10.84 8.05
C ASP A 67 -17.57 -10.90 8.52
N ILE A 68 -18.04 -12.04 9.04
CA ILE A 68 -19.37 -12.17 9.68
C ILE A 68 -19.45 -11.26 10.91
N VAL A 69 -18.43 -11.19 11.74
CA VAL A 69 -18.36 -10.30 12.90
C VAL A 69 -18.42 -8.83 12.47
N ARG A 70 -17.64 -8.43 11.47
CA ARG A 70 -17.61 -7.06 10.92
C ARG A 70 -18.99 -6.66 10.37
N HIS A 71 -19.59 -7.53 9.57
CA HIS A 71 -20.93 -7.32 9.01
C HIS A 71 -21.99 -7.16 10.10
N SER A 72 -21.98 -8.04 11.09
CA SER A 72 -22.91 -7.95 12.22
C SER A 72 -22.67 -6.72 13.09
N THR A 73 -21.41 -6.26 13.20
CA THR A 73 -21.08 -5.01 13.91
C THR A 73 -21.59 -3.77 13.16
N ALA A 74 -21.66 -3.81 11.83
CA ALA A 74 -22.30 -2.74 11.05
C ALA A 74 -23.80 -2.61 11.40
N HIS A 75 -24.52 -3.73 11.51
CA HIS A 75 -25.91 -3.75 11.96
C HIS A 75 -26.06 -3.30 13.42
N LEU A 76 -25.15 -3.69 14.31
CA LEU A 76 -25.09 -3.22 15.70
C LEU A 76 -24.96 -1.70 15.77
N MET A 77 -24.13 -1.10 14.93
CA MET A 77 -23.97 0.36 14.85
C MET A 77 -25.25 1.01 14.31
N ALA A 78 -25.86 0.45 13.27
CA ALA A 78 -27.13 0.98 12.74
C ALA A 78 -28.24 0.98 13.79
N GLN A 79 -28.37 -0.10 14.58
CA GLN A 79 -29.30 -0.16 15.69
C GLN A 79 -29.00 0.91 16.75
N ALA A 80 -27.74 1.07 17.14
CA ALA A 80 -27.34 2.07 18.13
C ALA A 80 -27.65 3.50 17.65
N VAL A 81 -27.39 3.79 16.38
CA VAL A 81 -27.73 5.08 15.76
C VAL A 81 -29.22 5.32 15.80
N LEU A 82 -30.07 4.37 15.42
CA LEU A 82 -31.52 4.54 15.43
C LEU A 82 -32.11 4.65 16.85
N ARG A 83 -31.51 4.01 17.85
CA ARG A 83 -31.94 4.20 19.26
C ARG A 83 -31.66 5.61 19.77
N LEU A 84 -30.53 6.20 19.37
CA LEU A 84 -30.12 7.56 19.78
C LEU A 84 -30.76 8.65 18.89
N TYR A 85 -30.88 8.37 17.60
CA TYR A 85 -31.35 9.29 16.56
C TYR A 85 -32.44 8.65 15.69
N PRO A 86 -33.68 8.49 16.20
CA PRO A 86 -34.74 7.69 15.56
C PRO A 86 -35.17 8.17 14.16
N GLU A 87 -34.98 9.45 13.86
CA GLU A 87 -35.36 10.03 12.55
C GLU A 87 -34.29 9.81 11.45
N THR A 88 -33.11 9.30 11.80
CA THR A 88 -32.03 8.98 10.87
C THR A 88 -32.43 7.87 9.90
N LYS A 89 -32.13 8.00 8.61
CA LYS A 89 -32.33 6.92 7.65
C LYS A 89 -31.03 6.15 7.45
N VAL A 90 -31.11 4.84 7.63
CA VAL A 90 -30.00 3.91 7.39
C VAL A 90 -30.00 3.47 5.93
N THR A 91 -28.82 3.28 5.33
CA THR A 91 -28.72 2.90 3.93
C THR A 91 -28.04 1.53 3.73
N ILE A 92 -26.74 1.49 3.61
CA ILE A 92 -25.95 0.26 3.43
C ILE A 92 -24.72 0.26 4.34
N GLY A 93 -24.31 -0.93 4.80
CA GLY A 93 -23.18 -1.12 5.71
C GLY A 93 -22.29 -2.29 5.31
N PRO A 94 -21.42 -2.15 4.27
CA PRO A 94 -20.54 -3.22 3.85
C PRO A 94 -19.34 -3.39 4.78
N VAL A 95 -18.75 -4.59 4.70
CA VAL A 95 -17.47 -4.93 5.31
C VAL A 95 -16.33 -4.33 4.48
N ILE A 96 -15.29 -3.90 5.16
CA ILE A 96 -14.01 -3.49 4.59
C ILE A 96 -12.87 -4.19 5.33
N GLU A 97 -11.66 -4.06 4.82
CA GLU A 97 -10.49 -4.64 5.48
C GLU A 97 -10.36 -4.15 6.94
N ASN A 98 -10.30 -5.09 7.88
CA ASN A 98 -10.20 -4.87 9.33
C ASN A 98 -11.37 -4.10 9.97
N GLY A 99 -12.47 -3.87 9.24
CA GLY A 99 -13.57 -3.08 9.75
C GLY A 99 -14.83 -3.08 8.91
N PHE A 100 -15.60 -2.05 9.09
CA PHE A 100 -16.88 -1.84 8.44
C PHE A 100 -17.16 -0.35 8.33
N TYR A 101 -18.17 0.00 7.52
CA TYR A 101 -18.80 1.30 7.58
C TYR A 101 -20.32 1.18 7.43
N TYR A 102 -21.02 2.24 7.73
CA TYR A 102 -22.44 2.36 7.43
C TYR A 102 -22.77 3.79 7.01
N ASP A 103 -23.62 3.94 5.98
CA ASP A 103 -24.05 5.24 5.47
C ASP A 103 -25.39 5.63 6.07
N PHE A 104 -25.48 6.86 6.57
CA PHE A 104 -26.63 7.43 7.27
C PHE A 104 -27.08 8.72 6.60
N ASP A 105 -28.38 8.97 6.63
CA ASP A 105 -29.01 10.25 6.32
C ASP A 105 -29.61 10.84 7.60
N PRO A 106 -28.81 11.46 8.48
CA PRO A 106 -29.29 12.03 9.73
C PRO A 106 -29.96 13.38 9.49
N VAL A 107 -30.83 13.81 10.43
CA VAL A 107 -31.43 15.14 10.43
C VAL A 107 -30.39 16.20 10.77
N GLU A 108 -29.56 15.95 11.79
CA GLU A 108 -28.42 16.75 12.16
C GLU A 108 -27.12 15.96 11.90
N GLN A 109 -26.07 16.67 11.44
CA GLN A 109 -24.81 16.01 11.13
C GLN A 109 -24.14 15.45 12.39
N PHE A 110 -23.67 14.21 12.31
CA PHE A 110 -22.89 13.59 13.37
C PHE A 110 -21.54 14.28 13.54
N THR A 111 -21.13 14.39 14.77
CA THR A 111 -19.83 14.90 15.20
C THR A 111 -18.95 13.78 15.78
N GLU A 112 -17.69 14.06 16.10
CA GLU A 112 -16.83 13.10 16.79
C GLU A 112 -17.36 12.74 18.19
N GLU A 113 -18.02 13.68 18.89
CA GLU A 113 -18.64 13.41 20.19
C GLU A 113 -19.81 12.42 20.09
N ASP A 114 -20.52 12.41 18.97
CA ASP A 114 -21.62 11.47 18.74
C ASP A 114 -21.11 10.06 18.54
N LEU A 115 -19.89 9.87 18.00
CA LEU A 115 -19.25 8.56 17.89
C LEU A 115 -19.06 7.91 19.26
N GLU A 116 -18.69 8.66 20.28
CA GLU A 116 -18.55 8.14 21.65
C GLU A 116 -19.88 7.70 22.23
N LYS A 117 -20.97 8.46 21.99
CA LYS A 117 -22.32 8.10 22.42
C LYS A 117 -22.81 6.84 21.71
N ILE A 118 -22.62 6.77 20.39
CA ILE A 118 -23.00 5.61 19.57
C ILE A 118 -22.24 4.37 20.03
N GLU A 119 -20.93 4.47 20.26
CA GLU A 119 -20.12 3.36 20.74
C GLU A 119 -20.54 2.88 22.13
N ALA A 120 -20.94 3.79 23.02
CA ALA A 120 -21.47 3.45 24.34
C ALA A 120 -22.81 2.69 24.23
N GLU A 121 -23.70 3.11 23.33
CA GLU A 121 -24.96 2.42 23.06
C GLU A 121 -24.74 1.05 22.43
N MET A 122 -23.81 0.93 21.46
CA MET A 122 -23.41 -0.37 20.91
C MET A 122 -22.96 -1.34 22.03
N LYS A 123 -22.14 -0.89 22.97
CA LYS A 123 -21.71 -1.69 24.12
C LYS A 123 -22.86 -2.09 25.03
N ARG A 124 -23.91 -1.26 25.13
CA ARG A 124 -25.14 -1.59 25.87
C ARG A 124 -25.93 -2.70 25.17
N ILE A 125 -26.13 -2.59 23.86
CA ILE A 125 -26.80 -3.60 23.04
C ILE A 125 -26.08 -4.96 23.09
N VAL A 126 -24.74 -4.96 23.06
CA VAL A 126 -23.95 -6.20 23.22
C VAL A 126 -24.25 -6.89 24.56
N LYS A 127 -24.40 -6.14 25.65
CA LYS A 127 -24.75 -6.70 26.97
C LYS A 127 -26.18 -7.25 27.03
N GLU A 128 -27.09 -6.72 26.22
CA GLU A 128 -28.45 -7.24 26.09
C GLU A 128 -28.46 -8.64 25.45
N ASN A 129 -27.41 -9.01 24.72
CA ASN A 129 -27.25 -10.31 24.07
C ASN A 129 -28.44 -10.72 23.19
N ILE A 130 -28.88 -9.80 22.35
CA ILE A 130 -30.04 -9.94 21.47
C ILE A 130 -29.77 -10.98 20.40
N LYS A 131 -30.68 -11.93 20.19
CA LYS A 131 -30.58 -12.89 19.06
C LYS A 131 -30.83 -12.19 17.73
N LEU A 132 -30.14 -12.66 16.69
CA LEU A 132 -30.38 -12.26 15.33
C LEU A 132 -31.23 -13.32 14.63
N GLU A 133 -32.39 -12.87 14.11
CA GLU A 133 -33.40 -13.75 13.50
C GLU A 133 -33.54 -13.40 12.02
N LYS A 134 -33.33 -14.40 11.16
CA LYS A 134 -33.52 -14.29 9.71
C LYS A 134 -34.92 -14.64 9.33
N TYR A 135 -35.54 -13.83 8.47
CA TYR A 135 -36.79 -14.17 7.78
C TYR A 135 -36.76 -13.62 6.34
N VAL A 136 -37.72 -14.03 5.54
CA VAL A 136 -37.78 -13.71 4.11
C VAL A 136 -39.15 -13.15 3.79
N LEU A 137 -39.18 -12.11 2.96
CA LEU A 137 -40.40 -11.55 2.40
C LEU A 137 -40.34 -11.57 0.87
N PRO A 138 -41.53 -11.73 0.19
CA PRO A 138 -41.62 -11.40 -1.22
C PRO A 138 -41.16 -9.97 -1.49
N ARG A 139 -40.53 -9.75 -2.66
CA ARG A 139 -40.01 -8.44 -3.04
C ARG A 139 -40.99 -7.28 -2.86
N ASP A 140 -42.22 -7.47 -3.29
CA ASP A 140 -43.24 -6.41 -3.23
C ASP A 140 -43.66 -6.11 -1.76
N GLU A 141 -43.76 -7.11 -0.91
CA GLU A 141 -43.98 -6.93 0.52
C GLU A 141 -42.79 -6.22 1.21
N ALA A 142 -41.58 -6.50 0.77
CA ALA A 142 -40.39 -5.81 1.25
C ALA A 142 -40.38 -4.32 0.86
N ILE A 143 -40.83 -3.98 -0.35
CA ILE A 143 -41.01 -2.59 -0.79
C ILE A 143 -42.05 -1.89 0.08
N ASP A 144 -43.22 -2.53 0.31
CA ASP A 144 -44.28 -1.98 1.14
C ASP A 144 -43.81 -1.75 2.58
N TYR A 145 -43.05 -2.70 3.14
CA TYR A 145 -42.46 -2.54 4.48
C TYR A 145 -41.55 -1.29 4.56
N PHE A 146 -40.61 -1.13 3.65
CA PHE A 146 -39.70 0.01 3.68
C PHE A 146 -40.37 1.33 3.31
N ARG A 147 -41.42 1.33 2.50
CA ARG A 147 -42.15 2.53 2.12
C ARG A 147 -43.09 3.00 3.22
N ASP A 148 -43.86 2.08 3.79
CA ASP A 148 -45.02 2.43 4.63
C ASP A 148 -44.74 2.28 6.14
N VAL A 149 -43.87 1.32 6.53
CA VAL A 149 -43.51 1.05 7.92
C VAL A 149 -42.24 1.77 8.32
N ASP A 150 -41.11 1.47 7.64
CA ASP A 150 -39.78 2.05 7.95
C ASP A 150 -39.61 3.46 7.36
N LYS A 151 -40.42 3.82 6.36
CA LYS A 151 -40.39 5.11 5.66
C LYS A 151 -38.97 5.48 5.16
N ASN A 152 -38.27 4.50 4.60
CA ASN A 152 -36.87 4.60 4.18
C ASN A 152 -36.75 4.48 2.66
N LYS A 153 -36.69 5.62 1.99
CA LYS A 153 -36.59 5.70 0.53
C LYS A 153 -35.35 4.98 -0.04
N TYR A 154 -34.23 4.98 0.70
CA TYR A 154 -32.99 4.33 0.25
C TYR A 154 -33.13 2.81 0.21
N LYS A 155 -33.81 2.22 1.19
CA LYS A 155 -34.09 0.78 1.21
C LYS A 155 -35.10 0.40 0.13
N VAL A 156 -36.11 1.24 -0.14
CA VAL A 156 -37.00 1.05 -1.29
C VAL A 156 -36.23 0.96 -2.59
N GLU A 157 -35.33 1.93 -2.88
CA GLU A 157 -34.49 1.91 -4.08
C GLU A 157 -33.57 0.68 -4.16
N VAL A 158 -33.08 0.16 -3.04
CA VAL A 158 -32.27 -1.05 -3.02
C VAL A 158 -33.10 -2.27 -3.40
N VAL A 159 -34.31 -2.40 -2.83
CA VAL A 159 -35.21 -3.55 -3.13
C VAL A 159 -35.75 -3.47 -4.54
N GLU A 160 -36.04 -2.28 -5.07
CA GLU A 160 -36.48 -2.08 -6.47
C GLU A 160 -35.43 -2.58 -7.48
N GLY A 161 -34.15 -2.52 -7.12
CA GLY A 161 -33.03 -3.07 -7.92
C GLY A 161 -32.95 -4.60 -7.93
N ILE A 162 -33.72 -5.31 -7.08
CA ILE A 162 -33.78 -6.78 -7.06
C ILE A 162 -34.78 -7.25 -8.14
N PRO A 163 -34.47 -8.30 -8.93
CA PRO A 163 -35.35 -8.83 -9.95
C PRO A 163 -36.75 -9.21 -9.41
N GLN A 164 -37.77 -9.06 -10.26
CA GLN A 164 -39.15 -9.48 -9.91
C GLN A 164 -39.22 -10.99 -9.65
N GLY A 165 -39.98 -11.37 -8.60
CA GLY A 165 -40.16 -12.77 -8.22
C GLY A 165 -39.07 -13.32 -7.27
N GLU A 166 -38.02 -12.56 -6.99
CA GLU A 166 -37.05 -12.92 -5.96
C GLU A 166 -37.57 -12.62 -4.54
N GLN A 167 -37.06 -13.39 -3.58
CA GLN A 167 -37.28 -13.18 -2.17
C GLN A 167 -36.21 -12.30 -1.56
N VAL A 168 -36.59 -11.43 -0.64
CA VAL A 168 -35.69 -10.53 0.08
C VAL A 168 -35.52 -11.04 1.51
N SER A 169 -34.29 -11.27 1.93
CA SER A 169 -33.98 -11.68 3.29
C SER A 169 -33.80 -10.48 4.21
N PHE A 170 -34.30 -10.62 5.41
CA PHE A 170 -34.26 -9.66 6.51
C PHE A 170 -33.62 -10.28 7.73
N TYR A 171 -32.97 -9.43 8.52
CA TYR A 171 -32.48 -9.78 9.85
C TYR A 171 -33.08 -8.85 10.88
N LYS A 172 -33.74 -9.47 11.87
CA LYS A 172 -34.28 -8.77 13.03
C LYS A 172 -33.35 -8.92 14.23
N GLN A 173 -33.01 -7.80 14.82
CA GLN A 173 -32.12 -7.67 15.98
C GLN A 173 -32.85 -6.85 17.06
N GLY A 174 -33.76 -7.47 17.81
CA GLY A 174 -34.62 -6.80 18.77
C GLY A 174 -35.57 -5.78 18.12
N ASP A 175 -35.34 -4.49 18.39
CA ASP A 175 -36.07 -3.34 17.85
C ASP A 175 -35.55 -2.87 16.47
N PHE A 176 -34.47 -3.45 15.97
CA PHE A 176 -33.90 -3.13 14.68
C PHE A 176 -34.17 -4.24 13.65
N THR A 177 -34.51 -3.84 12.43
CA THR A 177 -34.69 -4.75 11.30
C THR A 177 -34.07 -4.15 10.06
N ASP A 178 -33.30 -4.94 9.34
CA ASP A 178 -32.68 -4.52 8.07
C ASP A 178 -32.71 -5.61 7.01
N LEU A 179 -32.70 -5.21 5.73
CA LEU A 179 -32.52 -6.13 4.62
C LEU A 179 -31.05 -6.52 4.51
N CYS A 180 -30.78 -7.80 4.41
CA CYS A 180 -29.44 -8.32 4.31
C CYS A 180 -29.40 -9.74 3.79
N ARG A 181 -28.37 -10.08 3.02
CA ARG A 181 -28.16 -11.47 2.55
C ARG A 181 -27.60 -12.39 3.65
N GLY A 182 -26.99 -11.82 4.68
CA GLY A 182 -26.34 -12.56 5.77
C GLY A 182 -24.94 -13.03 5.33
N THR A 183 -24.23 -13.83 6.05
CA THR A 183 -24.52 -14.48 7.33
C THR A 183 -24.24 -13.55 8.50
N HIS A 184 -24.92 -13.73 9.63
CA HIS A 184 -24.71 -12.96 10.85
C HIS A 184 -24.35 -13.85 12.05
N VAL A 185 -23.74 -13.24 13.07
CA VAL A 185 -23.48 -13.91 14.36
C VAL A 185 -24.80 -14.31 15.05
N PRO A 186 -24.79 -15.35 15.91
CA PRO A 186 -26.02 -15.81 16.58
C PRO A 186 -26.69 -14.79 17.50
N SER A 187 -25.91 -13.90 18.11
CA SER A 187 -26.42 -12.84 18.97
C SER A 187 -25.45 -11.67 19.08
N THR A 188 -25.92 -10.50 19.49
CA THR A 188 -25.08 -9.31 19.72
C THR A 188 -23.98 -9.54 20.75
N GLY A 189 -24.12 -10.53 21.64
CA GLY A 189 -23.13 -10.91 22.64
C GLY A 189 -21.79 -11.42 22.08
N TYR A 190 -21.73 -11.77 20.81
CA TYR A 190 -20.48 -12.11 20.09
C TYR A 190 -19.67 -10.86 19.70
N LEU A 191 -20.31 -9.68 19.61
CA LEU A 191 -19.74 -8.44 19.07
C LEU A 191 -19.07 -7.60 20.17
N LYS A 192 -17.97 -8.06 20.75
CA LYS A 192 -17.34 -7.42 21.92
C LYS A 192 -16.21 -6.45 21.56
N ALA A 193 -15.55 -6.67 20.45
CA ALA A 193 -14.31 -6.02 20.10
C ALA A 193 -14.47 -5.08 18.89
N PHE A 194 -14.89 -3.84 19.14
CA PHE A 194 -15.04 -2.81 18.10
C PHE A 194 -14.62 -1.43 18.62
N LYS A 195 -14.32 -0.55 17.66
CA LYS A 195 -14.02 0.87 17.90
C LYS A 195 -14.51 1.70 16.72
N LEU A 196 -15.33 2.72 16.97
CA LEU A 196 -15.69 3.70 15.95
C LEU A 196 -14.52 4.64 15.69
N ARG A 197 -14.36 5.05 14.43
CA ARG A 197 -13.14 5.74 13.98
C ARG A 197 -13.40 7.19 13.60
N THR A 198 -14.28 7.43 12.63
CA THR A 198 -14.44 8.75 12.02
C THR A 198 -15.78 8.85 11.28
N VAL A 199 -16.24 10.08 11.09
CA VAL A 199 -17.35 10.43 10.22
C VAL A 199 -16.81 11.07 8.95
N ALA A 200 -17.33 10.68 7.78
CA ALA A 200 -16.98 11.26 6.49
C ALA A 200 -18.22 11.49 5.63
N GLY A 201 -18.16 12.44 4.70
CA GLY A 201 -19.20 12.60 3.68
C GLY A 201 -19.09 11.51 2.61
N ALA A 202 -20.23 10.96 2.16
CA ALA A 202 -20.29 10.00 1.06
C ALA A 202 -21.52 10.24 0.21
N TYR A 203 -21.37 10.31 -1.12
CA TYR A 203 -22.53 10.45 -2.00
C TYR A 203 -23.26 9.12 -2.14
N TRP A 204 -24.60 9.16 -2.07
CA TRP A 204 -25.42 7.98 -2.30
C TRP A 204 -25.07 7.29 -3.62
N ARG A 205 -24.80 5.98 -3.58
CA ARG A 205 -24.34 5.16 -4.71
C ARG A 205 -23.07 5.71 -5.41
N GLY A 206 -22.23 6.47 -4.70
CA GLY A 206 -20.99 7.02 -5.25
C GLY A 206 -21.15 8.10 -6.33
N ASN A 207 -22.37 8.57 -6.56
CA ASN A 207 -22.64 9.58 -7.57
C ASN A 207 -22.74 10.98 -6.93
N SER A 208 -21.84 11.89 -7.32
CA SER A 208 -21.77 13.25 -6.79
C SER A 208 -23.03 14.12 -7.04
N LYS A 209 -23.95 13.68 -7.92
CA LYS A 209 -25.25 14.32 -8.17
C LYS A 209 -26.31 13.91 -7.13
N ASN A 210 -26.09 12.82 -6.40
CA ASN A 210 -26.99 12.34 -5.38
C ASN A 210 -26.73 13.04 -4.03
N LYS A 211 -27.64 12.82 -3.07
CA LYS A 211 -27.52 13.39 -1.74
C LYS A 211 -26.23 12.92 -1.07
N MET A 212 -25.55 13.86 -0.41
CA MET A 212 -24.42 13.55 0.45
C MET A 212 -24.95 13.00 1.78
N LEU A 213 -24.51 11.79 2.10
CA LEU A 213 -24.77 11.07 3.34
C LEU A 213 -23.58 11.21 4.27
N GLN A 214 -23.75 10.80 5.52
CA GLN A 214 -22.66 10.65 6.46
C GLN A 214 -22.30 9.18 6.65
N ARG A 215 -21.04 8.87 6.45
CA ARG A 215 -20.46 7.53 6.59
C ARG A 215 -19.71 7.45 7.90
N ILE A 216 -20.08 6.52 8.77
CA ILE A 216 -19.35 6.21 9.99
C ILE A 216 -18.53 4.96 9.74
N TYR A 217 -17.23 5.05 9.99
CA TYR A 217 -16.26 3.94 9.93
C TYR A 217 -16.00 3.35 11.30
N GLY A 218 -15.82 2.05 11.37
CA GLY A 218 -15.42 1.35 12.58
C GLY A 218 -14.49 0.16 12.30
N TYR A 219 -13.70 -0.19 13.31
CA TYR A 219 -12.95 -1.43 13.36
C TYR A 219 -13.75 -2.49 14.12
N SER A 220 -13.65 -3.75 13.70
CA SER A 220 -14.24 -4.87 14.43
C SER A 220 -13.43 -6.14 14.23
N PHE A 221 -13.22 -6.88 15.32
CA PHE A 221 -12.43 -8.11 15.40
C PHE A 221 -13.16 -9.16 16.23
N SER A 222 -12.71 -10.41 16.10
CA SER A 222 -13.26 -11.54 16.86
C SER A 222 -13.05 -11.39 18.39
N ASN A 223 -12.01 -10.68 18.82
CA ASN A 223 -11.68 -10.49 20.23
C ASN A 223 -10.92 -9.18 20.50
N GLU A 224 -10.94 -8.77 21.79
CA GLU A 224 -10.34 -7.53 22.29
C GLU A 224 -8.82 -7.44 22.07
N ASP A 225 -8.09 -8.57 22.12
CA ASP A 225 -6.62 -8.56 21.96
C ASP A 225 -6.25 -8.25 20.51
N ARG A 226 -7.00 -8.77 19.54
CA ARG A 226 -6.82 -8.42 18.12
C ARG A 226 -7.16 -6.94 17.87
N LEU A 227 -8.25 -6.43 18.45
CA LEU A 227 -8.59 -5.01 18.36
C LEU A 227 -7.48 -4.13 18.95
N LYS A 228 -6.98 -4.43 20.15
CA LYS A 228 -5.88 -3.68 20.79
C LYS A 228 -4.60 -3.69 19.96
N LYS A 229 -4.24 -4.85 19.39
CA LYS A 229 -3.08 -4.96 18.50
C LYS A 229 -3.27 -4.08 17.26
N HIS A 230 -4.47 -4.11 16.66
CA HIS A 230 -4.77 -3.29 15.49
C HIS A 230 -4.74 -1.79 15.82
N LEU A 231 -5.34 -1.35 16.92
CA LEU A 231 -5.33 0.05 17.34
C LEU A 231 -3.90 0.55 17.58
N LYS A 232 -3.07 -0.26 18.24
CA LYS A 232 -1.64 0.06 18.42
C LYS A 232 -0.90 0.16 17.09
N PHE A 233 -1.18 -0.76 16.16
CA PHE A 233 -0.62 -0.72 14.82
C PHE A 233 -1.03 0.58 14.08
N MET A 234 -2.30 0.99 14.16
CA MET A 234 -2.79 2.22 13.52
C MET A 234 -2.18 3.48 14.14
N GLU A 235 -2.02 3.51 15.48
CA GLU A 235 -1.32 4.61 16.17
C GLU A 235 0.13 4.73 15.71
N GLU A 236 0.84 3.61 15.58
CA GLU A 236 2.22 3.61 15.06
C GLU A 236 2.27 4.01 13.58
N ALA A 237 1.30 3.59 12.77
CA ALA A 237 1.21 3.99 11.36
C ALA A 237 0.98 5.52 11.23
N GLU A 238 0.13 6.10 12.07
CA GLU A 238 -0.12 7.55 12.08
C GLU A 238 1.12 8.35 12.50
N LYS A 239 1.86 7.89 13.51
CA LYS A 239 3.13 8.52 13.94
C LYS A 239 4.19 8.50 12.84
N ARG A 240 4.12 7.54 11.93
CA ARG A 240 5.05 7.33 10.82
C ARG A 240 4.59 7.95 9.51
N ASP A 241 3.38 8.51 9.45
CA ASP A 241 2.81 9.05 8.21
C ASP A 241 3.78 10.01 7.52
N HIS A 242 4.21 9.66 6.30
CA HIS A 242 5.19 10.42 5.53
C HIS A 242 4.72 11.83 5.18
N ARG A 243 3.41 12.10 5.15
CA ARG A 243 2.85 13.43 4.88
C ARG A 243 3.12 14.37 6.05
N LYS A 244 2.94 13.88 7.28
CA LYS A 244 3.23 14.63 8.51
C LYS A 244 4.73 14.78 8.70
N LEU A 245 5.47 13.66 8.67
CA LEU A 245 6.92 13.68 8.84
C LEU A 245 7.62 14.45 7.72
N GLY A 246 7.16 14.35 6.47
CA GLY A 246 7.70 15.09 5.35
C GLY A 246 7.56 16.60 5.50
N LYS A 247 6.44 17.05 6.07
CA LYS A 247 6.23 18.47 6.42
C LYS A 247 7.12 18.89 7.59
N ASP A 248 7.18 18.12 8.68
CA ASP A 248 7.96 18.43 9.88
C ASP A 248 9.47 18.48 9.59
N LEU A 249 9.94 17.57 8.71
CA LEU A 249 11.33 17.48 8.24
C LEU A 249 11.66 18.39 7.06
N GLU A 250 10.69 19.16 6.57
CA GLU A 250 10.85 20.10 5.44
C GLU A 250 11.33 19.42 4.15
N LEU A 251 10.73 18.23 3.82
CA LEU A 251 11.16 17.44 2.66
C LEU A 251 10.36 17.76 1.40
N PHE A 252 9.03 17.85 1.51
CA PHE A 252 8.14 18.06 0.38
C PHE A 252 6.78 18.62 0.80
N PHE A 253 6.02 19.10 -0.17
CA PHE A 253 4.61 19.44 -0.02
C PHE A 253 3.83 19.17 -1.32
N ILE A 254 2.51 19.13 -1.23
CA ILE A 254 1.61 19.06 -2.38
C ILE A 254 0.74 20.31 -2.34
N SER A 255 0.74 21.07 -3.45
CA SER A 255 -0.03 22.31 -3.57
C SER A 255 -1.45 22.05 -4.04
N GLU A 256 -2.39 22.92 -3.69
CA GLU A 256 -3.75 22.97 -4.23
C GLU A 256 -3.77 23.18 -5.75
N TYR A 257 -2.77 23.87 -6.30
CA TYR A 257 -2.59 24.09 -7.74
C TYR A 257 -2.12 22.84 -8.51
N GLY A 258 -1.67 21.81 -7.81
CA GLY A 258 -1.17 20.56 -8.39
C GLY A 258 -1.49 19.34 -7.54
N PRO A 259 -2.77 18.94 -7.38
CA PRO A 259 -3.10 17.74 -6.63
C PRO A 259 -2.45 16.49 -7.24
N GLY A 260 -1.65 15.79 -6.44
CA GLY A 260 -0.88 14.63 -6.88
C GLY A 260 0.46 14.95 -7.55
N PHE A 261 0.90 16.21 -7.53
CA PHE A 261 2.22 16.65 -8.02
C PHE A 261 3.09 17.10 -6.84
N PRO A 262 4.06 16.29 -6.40
CA PRO A 262 4.89 16.64 -5.24
C PRO A 262 5.92 17.73 -5.59
N PHE A 263 6.06 18.70 -4.68
CA PHE A 263 7.11 19.73 -4.69
C PHE A 263 8.16 19.32 -3.66
N PHE A 264 9.38 19.05 -4.08
CA PHE A 264 10.49 18.77 -3.17
C PHE A 264 11.16 20.05 -2.72
N LEU A 265 11.31 20.20 -1.40
CA LEU A 265 12.04 21.27 -0.75
C LEU A 265 13.55 20.97 -0.75
N PRO A 266 14.43 21.94 -0.39
CA PRO A 266 15.88 21.71 -0.45
C PRO A 266 16.36 20.46 0.29
N LYS A 267 15.88 20.18 1.52
CA LYS A 267 16.23 18.97 2.27
C LYS A 267 15.70 17.69 1.59
N GLY A 268 14.51 17.78 1.01
CA GLY A 268 13.94 16.69 0.22
C GLY A 268 14.73 16.40 -1.06
N MET A 269 15.26 17.43 -1.72
CA MET A 269 16.13 17.28 -2.88
C MET A 269 17.46 16.64 -2.51
N VAL A 270 18.06 16.99 -1.36
CA VAL A 270 19.25 16.31 -0.85
C VAL A 270 18.97 14.83 -0.66
N PHE A 271 17.88 14.47 0.04
CA PHE A 271 17.46 13.09 0.26
C PHE A 271 17.29 12.33 -1.06
N ARG A 272 16.57 12.93 -2.00
CA ARG A 272 16.33 12.37 -3.33
C ARG A 272 17.63 12.15 -4.11
N ASN A 273 18.54 13.11 -4.09
CA ASN A 273 19.81 13.03 -4.82
C ASN A 273 20.72 11.93 -4.25
N VAL A 274 20.77 11.73 -2.93
CA VAL A 274 21.51 10.62 -2.32
C VAL A 274 21.04 9.26 -2.87
N LEU A 275 19.73 9.06 -3.03
CA LEU A 275 19.18 7.83 -3.62
C LEU A 275 19.52 7.70 -5.11
N ILE A 276 19.46 8.81 -5.85
CA ILE A 276 19.78 8.85 -7.28
C ILE A 276 21.27 8.57 -7.51
N ASP A 277 22.17 9.17 -6.74
CA ASP A 277 23.61 9.00 -6.90
C ASP A 277 24.04 7.57 -6.53
N LEU A 278 23.43 6.99 -5.50
CA LEU A 278 23.59 5.59 -5.17
C LEU A 278 23.12 4.69 -6.33
N TRP A 279 21.94 4.96 -6.88
CA TRP A 279 21.40 4.23 -8.02
C TRP A 279 22.34 4.30 -9.23
N ARG A 280 22.81 5.50 -9.59
CA ARG A 280 23.76 5.71 -10.70
C ARG A 280 25.03 4.88 -10.53
N LYS A 281 25.65 4.99 -9.35
CA LYS A 281 26.89 4.29 -9.03
C LYS A 281 26.76 2.77 -9.13
N GLU A 282 25.68 2.22 -8.61
CA GLU A 282 25.47 0.77 -8.61
C GLU A 282 25.03 0.24 -9.99
N HIS A 283 24.33 1.04 -10.79
CA HIS A 283 23.96 0.71 -12.17
C HIS A 283 25.18 0.76 -13.10
N GLU A 284 26.02 1.77 -12.96
CA GLU A 284 27.28 1.85 -13.70
C GLU A 284 28.16 0.61 -13.46
N LYS A 285 28.34 0.19 -12.20
CA LYS A 285 29.04 -1.04 -11.84
C LYS A 285 28.42 -2.30 -12.44
N ALA A 286 27.11 -2.32 -12.61
CA ALA A 286 26.37 -3.43 -13.21
C ALA A 286 26.30 -3.35 -14.74
N GLY A 287 27.02 -2.40 -15.37
CA GLY A 287 27.12 -2.25 -16.82
C GLY A 287 25.90 -1.63 -17.50
N TYR A 288 25.11 -0.83 -16.77
CA TYR A 288 24.00 -0.08 -17.37
C TYR A 288 24.48 1.24 -17.97
N LEU A 289 23.94 1.57 -19.12
CA LEU A 289 24.15 2.85 -19.82
C LEU A 289 22.95 3.75 -19.57
N GLN A 290 23.18 4.95 -19.04
CA GLN A 290 22.13 5.91 -18.76
C GLN A 290 21.73 6.68 -20.00
N LEU A 291 20.43 6.83 -20.22
CA LEU A 291 19.84 7.67 -21.27
C LEU A 291 18.72 8.56 -20.68
N GLU A 292 18.17 9.46 -21.50
CA GLU A 292 17.02 10.28 -21.19
C GLU A 292 16.13 10.38 -22.44
N THR A 293 14.83 10.18 -22.26
CA THR A 293 13.84 10.28 -23.34
C THR A 293 12.90 11.47 -23.12
N PRO A 294 12.40 12.11 -24.21
CA PRO A 294 11.49 13.25 -24.11
C PRO A 294 10.22 12.94 -23.32
N ILE A 295 9.72 13.93 -22.60
CA ILE A 295 8.49 13.78 -21.80
C ILE A 295 7.24 13.77 -22.69
N MET A 296 7.22 14.57 -23.75
CA MET A 296 6.08 14.71 -24.65
C MET A 296 6.43 14.15 -26.02
N LEU A 297 5.63 13.24 -26.52
CA LEU A 297 5.79 12.57 -27.81
C LEU A 297 4.44 12.48 -28.52
N ASN A 298 4.45 12.37 -29.86
CA ASN A 298 3.23 12.33 -30.63
C ASN A 298 2.44 11.04 -30.43
N LYS A 299 1.16 11.08 -30.76
CA LYS A 299 0.20 9.99 -30.61
C LYS A 299 0.62 8.70 -31.29
N GLU A 300 1.21 8.80 -32.48
CA GLU A 300 1.57 7.65 -33.32
C GLU A 300 2.48 6.66 -32.55
N LEU A 301 3.43 7.17 -31.75
CA LEU A 301 4.28 6.33 -30.89
C LEU A 301 3.45 5.49 -29.91
N TRP A 302 2.43 6.08 -29.34
CA TRP A 302 1.56 5.44 -28.35
C TRP A 302 0.59 4.45 -28.99
N GLU A 303 0.19 4.68 -30.25
CA GLU A 303 -0.58 3.72 -31.06
C GLU A 303 0.28 2.50 -31.43
N ILE A 304 1.51 2.72 -31.92
CA ILE A 304 2.45 1.63 -32.24
C ILE A 304 2.70 0.76 -31.00
N SER A 305 2.98 1.37 -29.86
CA SER A 305 3.25 0.64 -28.61
C SER A 305 2.00 0.00 -27.98
N GLY A 306 0.80 0.38 -28.40
CA GLY A 306 -0.47 -0.11 -27.84
C GLY A 306 -0.96 0.63 -26.60
N HIS A 307 -0.19 1.56 -26.06
CA HIS A 307 -0.59 2.33 -24.88
C HIS A 307 -1.83 3.18 -25.14
N TRP A 308 -2.00 3.71 -26.35
CA TRP A 308 -3.16 4.52 -26.72
C TRP A 308 -4.48 3.78 -26.56
N PHE A 309 -4.51 2.49 -26.82
CA PHE A 309 -5.72 1.67 -26.76
C PHE A 309 -5.96 1.05 -25.39
N ASN A 310 -4.88 0.74 -24.64
CA ASN A 310 -4.98 0.01 -23.38
C ASN A 310 -4.78 0.89 -22.14
N TYR A 311 -4.30 2.14 -22.30
CA TYR A 311 -3.92 3.00 -21.17
C TYR A 311 -4.37 4.46 -21.33
N ARG A 312 -5.25 4.75 -22.31
CA ARG A 312 -5.66 6.11 -22.70
C ARG A 312 -6.24 6.93 -21.55
N GLU A 313 -7.04 6.32 -20.68
CA GLU A 313 -7.71 6.98 -19.57
C GLU A 313 -6.72 7.55 -18.53
N ASN A 314 -5.52 6.98 -18.47
CA ASN A 314 -4.46 7.41 -17.57
C ASN A 314 -3.45 8.38 -18.21
N MET A 315 -3.65 8.78 -19.48
CA MET A 315 -2.72 9.64 -20.21
C MET A 315 -3.17 11.10 -20.20
N TYR A 316 -2.21 12.01 -20.01
CA TYR A 316 -2.39 13.43 -20.31
C TYR A 316 -2.08 13.67 -21.78
N THR A 317 -3.01 14.31 -22.48
CA THR A 317 -2.85 14.60 -23.92
C THR A 317 -3.06 16.08 -24.20
N SER A 318 -2.45 16.54 -25.29
CA SER A 318 -2.56 17.90 -25.80
C SER A 318 -2.64 17.86 -27.33
N GLU A 319 -3.29 18.84 -27.93
CA GLU A 319 -3.29 19.07 -29.36
C GLU A 319 -2.50 20.35 -29.65
N ILE A 320 -1.52 20.27 -30.53
CA ILE A 320 -0.64 21.36 -30.91
C ILE A 320 -0.50 21.30 -32.44
N ASP A 321 -0.81 22.38 -33.15
CA ASP A 321 -0.74 22.47 -34.63
C ASP A 321 -1.47 21.31 -35.33
N GLU A 322 -2.69 21.00 -34.89
CA GLU A 322 -3.54 19.90 -35.38
C GLU A 322 -2.94 18.48 -35.16
N LEU A 323 -1.89 18.36 -34.38
CA LEU A 323 -1.26 17.08 -34.01
C LEU A 323 -1.54 16.73 -32.55
N GLU A 324 -1.92 15.50 -32.32
CA GLU A 324 -2.11 14.98 -30.95
C GLU A 324 -0.77 14.51 -30.35
N PHE A 325 -0.50 14.97 -29.13
CA PHE A 325 0.65 14.59 -28.31
C PHE A 325 0.17 13.98 -26.99
N ALA A 326 1.03 13.17 -26.37
CA ALA A 326 0.83 12.71 -25.02
C ALA A 326 2.09 12.90 -24.17
N ILE A 327 1.88 13.25 -22.90
CA ILE A 327 2.91 13.18 -21.89
C ILE A 327 3.11 11.70 -21.54
N LYS A 328 4.35 11.23 -21.57
CA LYS A 328 4.65 9.80 -21.41
C LYS A 328 4.12 9.24 -20.07
N PRO A 329 3.27 8.19 -20.10
CA PRO A 329 2.86 7.45 -18.91
C PRO A 329 3.85 6.35 -18.52
N MET A 330 4.74 5.98 -19.46
CA MET A 330 5.77 4.94 -19.34
C MET A 330 6.98 5.32 -20.20
N ASN A 331 8.14 4.75 -19.90
CA ASN A 331 9.40 5.07 -20.59
C ASN A 331 9.72 4.11 -21.75
N CYS A 332 9.08 2.94 -21.76
CA CYS A 332 9.42 1.84 -22.67
C CYS A 332 9.44 2.20 -24.17
N PRO A 333 8.47 2.94 -24.76
CA PRO A 333 8.56 3.29 -26.16
C PRO A 333 9.77 4.18 -26.50
N GLY A 334 10.13 5.11 -25.61
CA GLY A 334 11.33 5.93 -25.74
C GLY A 334 12.62 5.10 -25.68
N GLY A 335 12.68 4.14 -24.76
CA GLY A 335 13.80 3.18 -24.63
C GLY A 335 13.98 2.33 -25.89
N VAL A 336 12.87 1.84 -26.46
CA VAL A 336 12.86 1.09 -27.73
C VAL A 336 13.39 1.94 -28.89
N LEU A 337 12.92 3.19 -29.01
CA LEU A 337 13.42 4.10 -30.05
C LEU A 337 14.91 4.39 -29.89
N SER A 338 15.38 4.54 -28.64
CA SER A 338 16.80 4.78 -28.36
C SER A 338 17.68 3.59 -28.76
N PHE A 339 17.24 2.36 -28.48
CA PHE A 339 17.93 1.15 -28.95
C PHE A 339 17.90 1.04 -30.48
N LYS A 340 16.72 1.22 -31.09
CA LYS A 340 16.53 1.11 -32.55
C LYS A 340 17.30 2.17 -33.36
N HIS A 341 17.74 3.27 -32.73
CA HIS A 341 18.47 4.35 -33.39
C HIS A 341 19.79 3.90 -34.00
N GLN A 342 20.40 2.85 -33.46
CA GLN A 342 21.67 2.28 -33.92
C GLN A 342 21.47 0.83 -34.38
N LEU A 343 22.36 0.39 -35.27
CA LEU A 343 22.44 -1.02 -35.65
C LEU A 343 23.24 -1.78 -34.59
N HIS A 344 22.66 -2.85 -34.06
CA HIS A 344 23.30 -3.72 -33.07
C HIS A 344 23.61 -5.10 -33.65
N SER A 345 24.71 -5.69 -33.20
CA SER A 345 25.02 -7.10 -33.41
C SER A 345 24.83 -7.91 -32.13
N TYR A 346 24.83 -9.22 -32.22
CA TYR A 346 24.75 -10.10 -31.05
C TYR A 346 25.88 -9.84 -30.02
N LYS A 347 27.00 -9.25 -30.44
CA LYS A 347 28.13 -8.88 -29.56
C LYS A 347 27.87 -7.67 -28.69
N ASP A 348 26.89 -6.85 -29.08
CA ASP A 348 26.48 -5.64 -28.35
C ASP A 348 25.42 -5.97 -27.29
N LEU A 349 24.94 -7.23 -27.25
CA LEU A 349 23.91 -7.70 -26.33
C LEU A 349 24.54 -8.52 -25.17
N PRO A 350 24.00 -8.41 -23.95
CA PRO A 350 22.81 -7.65 -23.57
C PRO A 350 23.08 -6.14 -23.49
N ALA A 351 22.21 -5.32 -24.10
CA ALA A 351 22.26 -3.88 -24.00
C ALA A 351 21.35 -3.41 -22.84
N ARG A 352 21.97 -2.89 -21.77
CA ARG A 352 21.26 -2.46 -20.55
C ARG A 352 21.11 -0.95 -20.55
N LEU A 353 19.94 -0.44 -20.95
CA LEU A 353 19.63 0.98 -21.05
C LEU A 353 18.81 1.41 -19.83
N ALA A 354 19.31 2.37 -19.05
CA ALA A 354 18.69 2.83 -17.82
C ALA A 354 18.26 4.29 -17.90
N GLU A 355 17.11 4.63 -17.35
CA GLU A 355 16.54 5.98 -17.33
C GLU A 355 15.94 6.32 -15.97
N LEU A 356 16.26 7.50 -15.44
CA LEU A 356 15.48 8.13 -14.38
C LEU A 356 14.32 8.90 -15.03
N GLY A 357 13.39 8.14 -15.56
CA GLY A 357 12.36 8.65 -16.46
C GLY A 357 11.18 9.27 -15.71
N LYS A 358 10.95 10.56 -15.94
CA LYS A 358 9.78 11.24 -15.38
C LYS A 358 8.54 10.93 -16.20
N VAL A 359 7.54 10.34 -15.56
CA VAL A 359 6.27 9.93 -16.16
C VAL A 359 5.09 10.59 -15.46
N HIS A 360 3.96 10.65 -16.17
CA HIS A 360 2.73 11.25 -15.65
C HIS A 360 1.56 10.30 -15.89
N ARG A 361 0.75 10.08 -14.86
CA ARG A 361 -0.46 9.26 -14.93
C ARG A 361 -1.63 9.98 -14.31
N HIS A 362 -2.75 10.03 -15.03
CA HIS A 362 -3.98 10.61 -14.53
C HIS A 362 -4.61 9.64 -13.50
N GLU A 363 -4.18 9.77 -12.25
CA GLU A 363 -4.78 9.05 -11.14
C GLU A 363 -6.03 9.78 -10.64
N PHE A 364 -7.08 9.02 -10.28
CA PHE A 364 -8.29 9.60 -9.70
C PHE A 364 -7.99 10.31 -8.38
N SER A 365 -8.65 11.45 -8.14
CA SER A 365 -8.40 12.28 -6.95
C SER A 365 -8.55 11.50 -5.63
N GLY A 366 -9.55 10.60 -5.54
CA GLY A 366 -9.76 9.77 -4.34
C GLY A 366 -8.69 8.70 -4.08
N ALA A 367 -7.83 8.42 -5.07
CA ALA A 367 -6.74 7.45 -4.95
C ALA A 367 -5.41 8.10 -4.54
N LEU A 368 -5.30 9.43 -4.58
CA LEU A 368 -4.07 10.15 -4.27
C LEU A 368 -3.71 10.02 -2.78
N HIS A 369 -2.44 9.75 -2.50
CA HIS A 369 -1.98 9.56 -1.13
C HIS A 369 -0.51 9.99 -0.95
N GLY A 370 -0.29 11.28 -0.62
CA GLY A 370 1.05 11.84 -0.39
C GLY A 370 2.02 11.49 -1.52
N LEU A 371 3.19 10.91 -1.17
CA LEU A 371 4.17 10.39 -2.13
C LEU A 371 3.87 8.95 -2.59
N MET A 372 2.97 8.23 -1.91
CA MET A 372 2.68 6.83 -2.20
C MET A 372 1.90 6.65 -3.52
N ARG A 373 1.03 7.62 -3.85
CA ARG A 373 0.27 7.62 -5.11
C ARG A 373 0.12 9.05 -5.62
N VAL A 374 0.84 9.34 -6.67
CA VAL A 374 1.02 10.66 -7.27
C VAL A 374 0.70 10.64 -8.76
N ARG A 375 0.53 11.81 -9.37
CA ARG A 375 0.27 11.97 -10.80
C ARG A 375 1.53 12.22 -11.62
N SER A 376 2.63 12.63 -10.98
CA SER A 376 3.94 12.80 -11.61
C SER A 376 5.00 12.17 -10.72
N PHE A 377 5.78 11.26 -11.28
CA PHE A 377 6.83 10.53 -10.56
C PHE A 377 7.97 10.13 -11.47
N THR A 378 9.11 9.84 -10.86
CA THR A 378 10.31 9.40 -11.56
C THR A 378 10.49 7.90 -11.35
N GLN A 379 10.47 7.12 -12.42
CA GLN A 379 10.82 5.70 -12.38
C GLN A 379 12.33 5.53 -12.56
N ASP A 380 12.91 4.63 -11.79
CA ASP A 380 14.27 4.12 -12.01
C ASP A 380 14.27 2.98 -13.03
N ASP A 381 13.76 3.31 -14.20
CA ASP A 381 13.42 2.37 -15.24
C ASP A 381 14.65 1.88 -16.01
N SER A 382 14.61 0.65 -16.48
CA SER A 382 15.61 0.15 -17.41
C SER A 382 15.03 -0.87 -18.35
N HIS A 383 15.53 -0.83 -19.57
CA HIS A 383 15.16 -1.72 -20.65
C HIS A 383 16.39 -2.47 -21.11
N ILE A 384 16.38 -3.80 -20.98
CA ILE A 384 17.48 -4.67 -21.36
C ILE A 384 17.08 -5.39 -22.63
N PHE A 385 17.84 -5.19 -23.69
CA PHE A 385 17.67 -5.91 -24.95
C PHE A 385 18.71 -7.03 -25.02
N MET A 386 18.26 -8.25 -25.30
CA MET A 386 19.11 -9.42 -25.20
C MET A 386 18.71 -10.51 -26.19
N THR A 387 19.61 -11.48 -26.37
CA THR A 387 19.31 -12.70 -27.11
C THR A 387 18.48 -13.66 -26.23
N PRO A 388 17.72 -14.62 -26.81
CA PRO A 388 16.91 -15.55 -26.02
C PRO A 388 17.72 -16.38 -24.99
N ASP A 389 18.95 -16.72 -25.28
CA ASP A 389 19.84 -17.49 -24.39
C ASP A 389 20.35 -16.68 -23.20
N GLN A 390 20.37 -15.34 -23.29
CA GLN A 390 20.80 -14.44 -22.20
C GLN A 390 19.69 -14.15 -21.18
N VAL A 391 18.43 -14.48 -21.46
CA VAL A 391 17.26 -14.09 -20.65
C VAL A 391 17.38 -14.52 -19.19
N GLN A 392 17.76 -15.77 -18.94
CA GLN A 392 17.83 -16.28 -17.58
C GLN A 392 18.92 -15.60 -16.76
N ASP A 393 20.09 -15.36 -17.34
CA ASP A 393 21.21 -14.74 -16.64
C ASP A 393 20.94 -13.25 -16.36
N GLU A 394 20.25 -12.55 -17.26
CA GLU A 394 19.84 -11.16 -17.05
C GLU A 394 18.79 -11.05 -15.93
N ILE A 395 17.79 -11.93 -15.87
CA ILE A 395 16.83 -11.96 -14.77
C ILE A 395 17.55 -12.20 -13.43
N ILE A 396 18.47 -13.16 -13.37
CA ILE A 396 19.29 -13.45 -12.18
C ILE A 396 20.11 -12.21 -11.77
N GLY A 397 20.73 -11.52 -12.73
CA GLY A 397 21.47 -10.29 -12.48
C GLY A 397 20.62 -9.20 -11.84
N VAL A 398 19.39 -9.00 -12.35
CA VAL A 398 18.46 -8.01 -11.80
C VAL A 398 17.97 -8.42 -10.41
N VAL A 399 17.62 -9.68 -10.18
CA VAL A 399 17.20 -10.18 -8.84
C VAL A 399 18.31 -9.94 -7.81
N ASN A 400 19.57 -10.22 -8.17
CA ASN A 400 20.71 -9.98 -7.29
C ASN A 400 20.92 -8.47 -7.01
N LEU A 401 20.69 -7.62 -8.00
CA LEU A 401 20.78 -6.17 -7.81
C LEU A 401 19.66 -5.66 -6.90
N ILE A 402 18.43 -6.15 -7.05
CA ILE A 402 17.32 -5.84 -6.14
C ILE A 402 17.65 -6.30 -4.70
N ASP A 403 18.17 -7.51 -4.52
CA ASP A 403 18.56 -8.03 -3.21
C ASP A 403 19.64 -7.16 -2.54
N LYS A 404 20.61 -6.68 -3.33
CA LYS A 404 21.63 -5.76 -2.85
C LYS A 404 21.06 -4.47 -2.27
N PHE A 405 20.04 -3.89 -2.94
CA PHE A 405 19.38 -2.70 -2.43
C PHE A 405 18.47 -3.03 -1.25
N TYR A 406 17.57 -3.99 -1.38
CA TYR A 406 16.54 -4.22 -0.38
C TYR A 406 17.09 -4.83 0.91
N SER A 407 17.74 -5.98 0.80
CA SER A 407 18.20 -6.71 1.98
C SER A 407 19.50 -6.13 2.54
N LYS A 408 20.53 -5.95 1.68
CA LYS A 408 21.87 -5.62 2.18
C LYS A 408 22.07 -4.15 2.53
N LEU A 409 21.36 -3.23 1.87
CA LEU A 409 21.49 -1.81 2.15
C LEU A 409 20.40 -1.29 3.10
N PHE A 410 19.13 -1.52 2.74
CA PHE A 410 18.00 -0.98 3.53
C PHE A 410 17.55 -1.91 4.64
N GLY A 411 17.94 -3.20 4.62
CA GLY A 411 17.53 -4.20 5.61
C GLY A 411 16.06 -4.60 5.49
N PHE A 412 15.44 -4.44 4.32
CA PHE A 412 14.08 -4.86 4.08
C PHE A 412 13.96 -6.37 3.94
N GLU A 413 12.95 -6.95 4.60
CA GLU A 413 12.37 -8.22 4.17
C GLU A 413 11.49 -7.96 2.95
N TYR A 414 11.47 -8.91 1.98
CA TYR A 414 10.60 -8.80 0.83
C TYR A 414 10.06 -10.15 0.37
N GLU A 415 8.90 -10.13 -0.29
CA GLU A 415 8.27 -11.27 -0.95
C GLU A 415 8.32 -11.08 -2.46
N ILE A 416 8.36 -12.19 -3.19
CA ILE A 416 8.33 -12.21 -4.66
C ILE A 416 7.02 -12.85 -5.11
N GLU A 417 6.32 -12.21 -6.05
CA GLU A 417 5.14 -12.76 -6.71
C GLU A 417 5.39 -12.86 -8.21
N LEU A 418 5.06 -14.03 -8.80
CA LEU A 418 5.02 -14.24 -10.24
C LEU A 418 3.58 -13.99 -10.69
N SER A 419 3.36 -12.88 -11.36
CA SER A 419 2.08 -12.45 -11.92
C SER A 419 1.94 -12.97 -13.34
N THR A 420 0.91 -13.83 -13.56
CA THR A 420 0.70 -14.55 -14.81
C THR A 420 -0.26 -13.82 -15.74
N LYS A 421 -0.55 -14.42 -16.89
CA LYS A 421 -1.35 -13.85 -17.98
C LYS A 421 -2.70 -13.30 -17.52
N PRO A 422 -3.01 -12.01 -17.77
CA PRO A 422 -4.32 -11.44 -17.49
C PRO A 422 -5.35 -11.82 -18.58
N GLU A 423 -6.64 -11.60 -18.29
CA GLU A 423 -7.72 -11.86 -19.24
C GLU A 423 -7.55 -11.05 -20.56
N LYS A 424 -7.12 -9.80 -20.45
CA LYS A 424 -6.78 -8.94 -21.60
C LYS A 424 -5.28 -8.90 -21.78
N ALA A 425 -4.75 -9.74 -22.66
CA ALA A 425 -3.32 -9.86 -22.94
C ALA A 425 -3.03 -9.89 -24.45
N ILE A 426 -1.84 -9.40 -24.83
CA ILE A 426 -1.30 -9.49 -26.18
C ILE A 426 -0.36 -10.71 -26.27
N GLY A 427 -0.27 -11.35 -27.45
CA GLY A 427 0.59 -12.49 -27.69
C GLY A 427 -0.11 -13.85 -27.53
N SER A 428 0.50 -14.90 -28.09
CA SER A 428 -0.01 -16.27 -28.03
C SER A 428 0.19 -16.90 -26.65
N GLN A 429 -0.52 -18.00 -26.37
CA GLN A 429 -0.36 -18.71 -25.10
C GLN A 429 1.05 -19.28 -24.94
N GLU A 430 1.63 -19.78 -26.03
CA GLU A 430 2.98 -20.37 -26.04
C GLU A 430 4.05 -19.34 -25.64
N ILE A 431 3.93 -18.08 -26.09
CA ILE A 431 4.84 -16.97 -25.71
C ILE A 431 4.72 -16.69 -24.21
N TRP A 432 3.49 -16.67 -23.68
CA TRP A 432 3.26 -16.47 -22.26
C TRP A 432 3.82 -17.60 -21.40
N ASP A 433 3.57 -18.85 -21.77
CA ASP A 433 4.07 -20.04 -21.07
C ASP A 433 5.62 -20.06 -21.05
N MET A 434 6.25 -19.70 -22.16
CA MET A 434 7.70 -19.58 -22.26
C MET A 434 8.24 -18.47 -21.35
N ALA A 435 7.59 -17.30 -21.35
CA ALA A 435 8.01 -16.15 -20.54
C ALA A 435 7.83 -16.42 -19.03
N GLU A 436 6.69 -16.99 -18.63
CA GLU A 436 6.43 -17.38 -17.24
C GLU A 436 7.44 -18.43 -16.77
N SER A 437 7.73 -19.44 -17.61
CA SER A 437 8.73 -20.48 -17.30
C SER A 437 10.15 -19.91 -17.16
N ALA A 438 10.51 -18.92 -17.97
CA ALA A 438 11.82 -18.26 -17.88
C ALA A 438 11.97 -17.48 -16.55
N LEU A 439 10.93 -16.76 -16.14
CA LEU A 439 10.91 -16.02 -14.87
C LEU A 439 10.97 -16.99 -13.67
N ALA A 440 10.15 -18.04 -13.67
CA ALA A 440 10.14 -19.08 -12.64
C ALA A 440 11.51 -19.80 -12.55
N GLY A 441 12.05 -20.24 -13.67
CA GLY A 441 13.33 -20.95 -13.74
C GLY A 441 14.51 -20.14 -13.23
N ALA A 442 14.52 -18.82 -13.40
CA ALA A 442 15.54 -17.94 -12.83
C ALA A 442 15.45 -17.90 -11.29
N LEU A 443 14.25 -17.82 -10.73
CA LEU A 443 14.03 -17.85 -9.27
C LEU A 443 14.39 -19.21 -8.67
N ASP A 444 14.01 -20.29 -9.33
CA ASP A 444 14.33 -21.67 -8.91
C ASP A 444 15.86 -21.90 -8.89
N LYS A 445 16.57 -21.43 -9.91
CA LYS A 445 18.04 -21.48 -9.97
C LYS A 445 18.71 -20.70 -8.82
N LEU A 446 18.08 -19.60 -8.37
CA LEU A 446 18.53 -18.83 -7.22
C LEU A 446 18.06 -19.41 -5.87
N GLY A 447 17.21 -20.44 -5.86
CA GLY A 447 16.58 -20.98 -4.64
C GLY A 447 15.66 -19.98 -3.95
N ARG A 448 15.07 -19.01 -4.67
CA ARG A 448 14.18 -17.99 -4.13
C ARG A 448 12.75 -18.51 -4.11
N LYS A 449 12.08 -18.35 -2.96
CA LYS A 449 10.64 -18.65 -2.84
C LYS A 449 9.82 -17.53 -3.46
N TYR A 450 8.76 -17.90 -4.16
CA TYR A 450 7.80 -16.96 -4.74
C TYR A 450 6.36 -17.50 -4.65
N LYS A 451 5.40 -16.62 -4.79
CA LYS A 451 3.97 -16.93 -4.86
C LYS A 451 3.50 -16.71 -6.29
N ILE A 452 2.57 -17.55 -6.77
CA ILE A 452 1.88 -17.29 -8.04
C ILE A 452 0.73 -16.32 -7.77
N ASN A 453 0.64 -15.26 -8.57
CA ASN A 453 -0.46 -14.30 -8.58
C ASN A 453 -1.18 -14.37 -9.95
N PRO A 454 -2.26 -15.17 -10.06
CA PRO A 454 -2.90 -15.42 -11.33
C PRO A 454 -3.59 -14.19 -11.89
N GLY A 455 -3.33 -13.89 -13.17
CA GLY A 455 -4.05 -12.84 -13.90
C GLY A 455 -3.60 -11.41 -13.63
N ASP A 456 -2.53 -11.17 -12.88
CA ASP A 456 -2.02 -9.83 -12.54
C ASP A 456 -0.81 -9.40 -13.40
N GLY A 457 -0.49 -10.13 -14.46
CA GLY A 457 0.55 -9.76 -15.43
C GLY A 457 0.23 -8.46 -16.16
N ALA A 458 1.23 -7.82 -16.77
CA ALA A 458 1.00 -6.70 -17.67
C ALA A 458 0.33 -7.21 -18.97
N PHE A 459 -0.36 -6.31 -19.69
CA PHE A 459 -1.03 -6.72 -20.95
C PHE A 459 -0.06 -7.26 -22.01
N TYR A 460 1.22 -6.96 -21.90
CA TYR A 460 2.29 -7.33 -22.83
C TYR A 460 3.24 -8.43 -22.34
N GLY A 461 3.19 -8.83 -21.06
CA GLY A 461 4.04 -9.89 -20.54
C GLY A 461 3.88 -10.18 -19.04
N PRO A 462 4.33 -11.36 -18.59
CA PRO A 462 4.34 -11.73 -17.17
C PRO A 462 5.38 -10.91 -16.41
N LYS A 463 5.21 -10.85 -15.07
CA LYS A 463 6.09 -10.06 -14.22
C LYS A 463 6.43 -10.74 -12.90
N LEU A 464 7.62 -10.42 -12.38
CA LEU A 464 7.99 -10.63 -10.99
C LEU A 464 7.81 -9.33 -10.24
N ASP A 465 6.95 -9.33 -9.23
CA ASP A 465 6.74 -8.19 -8.33
C ASP A 465 7.45 -8.43 -7.01
N PHE A 466 8.25 -7.45 -6.60
CA PHE A 466 8.99 -7.47 -5.34
C PHE A 466 8.28 -6.56 -4.34
N LYS A 467 7.72 -7.17 -3.30
CA LYS A 467 6.97 -6.48 -2.25
C LYS A 467 7.83 -6.37 -1.00
N ILE A 468 8.29 -5.18 -0.68
CA ILE A 468 9.06 -4.90 0.54
C ILE A 468 8.12 -4.78 1.75
N LYS A 469 8.59 -5.26 2.90
CA LYS A 469 7.91 -5.16 4.18
C LYS A 469 8.51 -4.03 5.00
N ASP A 470 7.71 -3.05 5.38
CA ASP A 470 8.18 -1.94 6.19
C ASP A 470 8.30 -2.29 7.69
N ALA A 471 8.78 -1.33 8.49
CA ALA A 471 9.06 -1.54 9.92
C ALA A 471 7.83 -1.92 10.77
N ILE A 472 6.62 -1.70 10.27
CA ILE A 472 5.37 -2.09 10.95
C ILE A 472 4.63 -3.23 10.24
N GLY A 473 5.27 -3.86 9.23
CA GLY A 473 4.77 -5.06 8.57
C GLY A 473 3.86 -4.82 7.37
N ARG A 474 3.72 -3.58 6.86
CA ARG A 474 2.95 -3.32 5.62
C ARG A 474 3.78 -3.72 4.40
N MET A 475 3.09 -4.28 3.41
CA MET A 475 3.69 -4.71 2.15
C MET A 475 3.55 -3.63 1.08
N TRP A 476 4.68 -3.31 0.40
CA TRP A 476 4.74 -2.28 -0.63
C TRP A 476 5.39 -2.84 -1.89
N GLN A 477 4.67 -2.89 -2.99
CA GLN A 477 5.24 -3.24 -4.29
C GLN A 477 6.14 -2.08 -4.76
N CYS A 478 7.42 -2.39 -5.01
CA CYS A 478 8.42 -1.44 -5.49
C CYS A 478 9.15 -1.98 -6.72
N GLY A 479 9.98 -3.01 -6.57
CA GLY A 479 10.69 -3.62 -7.68
C GLY A 479 9.76 -4.45 -8.57
N THR A 480 10.04 -4.42 -9.86
CA THR A 480 9.33 -5.25 -10.84
C THR A 480 10.28 -5.63 -11.96
N ILE A 481 10.17 -6.86 -12.45
CA ILE A 481 10.83 -7.39 -13.64
C ILE A 481 9.73 -7.90 -14.57
N GLN A 482 9.70 -7.41 -15.82
CA GLN A 482 8.68 -7.80 -16.81
C GLN A 482 9.37 -8.25 -18.08
N LEU A 483 9.03 -9.44 -18.55
CA LEU A 483 9.57 -10.00 -19.78
C LEU A 483 8.62 -9.69 -20.93
N ASP A 484 9.13 -9.10 -21.99
CA ASP A 484 8.35 -8.58 -23.12
C ASP A 484 8.92 -9.07 -24.45
N PHE A 485 8.07 -9.78 -25.19
CA PHE A 485 8.33 -10.22 -26.56
C PHE A 485 7.55 -9.38 -27.58
N ASN A 486 6.61 -8.54 -27.14
CA ASN A 486 5.64 -7.84 -27.98
C ASN A 486 6.15 -6.49 -28.49
N LEU A 487 6.73 -5.65 -27.62
CA LEU A 487 7.24 -4.33 -28.05
C LEU A 487 8.34 -4.42 -29.08
N PRO A 488 9.34 -5.31 -28.97
CA PRO A 488 10.35 -5.49 -30.03
C PRO A 488 9.74 -5.85 -31.38
N GLU A 489 8.67 -6.64 -31.42
CA GLU A 489 7.95 -6.97 -32.65
C GLU A 489 7.18 -5.76 -33.21
N ARG A 490 6.41 -5.08 -32.39
CA ARG A 490 5.58 -3.93 -32.79
C ARG A 490 6.40 -2.77 -33.33
N PHE A 491 7.60 -2.56 -32.80
CA PHE A 491 8.54 -1.53 -33.26
C PHE A 491 9.50 -2.02 -34.34
N ASP A 492 9.39 -3.29 -34.77
CA ASP A 492 10.32 -3.91 -35.71
C ASP A 492 11.79 -3.70 -35.31
N VAL A 493 12.12 -4.02 -34.07
CA VAL A 493 13.48 -3.95 -33.51
C VAL A 493 14.25 -5.21 -33.90
N THR A 494 15.46 -5.06 -34.43
CA THR A 494 16.30 -6.19 -34.81
C THR A 494 17.76 -5.98 -34.42
N TYR A 495 18.49 -7.07 -34.26
CA TYR A 495 19.95 -7.12 -34.18
C TYR A 495 20.50 -8.11 -35.22
N ILE A 496 21.80 -8.01 -35.57
CA ILE A 496 22.45 -8.95 -36.48
C ILE A 496 23.01 -10.11 -35.65
N GLY A 497 22.54 -11.32 -35.94
CA GLY A 497 23.00 -12.55 -35.31
C GLY A 497 24.40 -12.97 -35.73
N GLU A 498 24.91 -14.06 -35.14
CA GLU A 498 26.18 -14.66 -35.50
C GLU A 498 26.17 -15.23 -36.94
N ASP A 499 25.00 -15.61 -37.42
CA ASP A 499 24.73 -16.08 -38.78
C ASP A 499 24.72 -14.94 -39.82
N GLY A 500 24.81 -13.68 -39.39
CA GLY A 500 24.74 -12.48 -40.25
C GLY A 500 23.31 -12.06 -40.60
N GLU A 501 22.29 -12.76 -40.12
CA GLU A 501 20.89 -12.46 -40.38
C GLU A 501 20.28 -11.58 -39.27
N LYS A 502 19.13 -11.00 -39.58
CA LYS A 502 18.35 -10.17 -38.61
C LYS A 502 17.55 -11.04 -37.67
N HIS A 503 17.74 -10.82 -36.39
CA HIS A 503 16.98 -11.48 -35.32
C HIS A 503 16.25 -10.48 -34.45
N ARG A 504 15.17 -10.91 -33.79
CA ARG A 504 14.38 -10.13 -32.84
C ARG A 504 14.96 -10.27 -31.43
N PRO A 505 15.31 -9.19 -30.74
CA PRO A 505 15.74 -9.29 -29.34
C PRO A 505 14.56 -9.55 -28.43
N VAL A 506 14.81 -10.15 -27.26
CA VAL A 506 13.92 -10.17 -26.11
C VAL A 506 14.15 -8.89 -25.32
N MET A 507 13.08 -8.32 -24.76
CA MET A 507 13.16 -7.10 -23.96
C MET A 507 12.76 -7.40 -22.52
N LEU A 508 13.52 -6.90 -21.56
CA LEU A 508 13.23 -6.96 -20.14
C LEU A 508 13.05 -5.55 -19.60
N HIS A 509 11.87 -5.25 -19.04
CA HIS A 509 11.63 -4.03 -18.28
C HIS A 509 11.91 -4.29 -16.82
N ARG A 510 12.56 -3.36 -16.13
CA ARG A 510 12.74 -3.50 -14.71
C ARG A 510 12.89 -2.18 -13.97
N VAL A 511 12.41 -2.16 -12.74
CA VAL A 511 12.64 -1.10 -11.75
C VAL A 511 13.09 -1.72 -10.43
N ILE A 512 13.88 -0.98 -9.64
CA ILE A 512 14.30 -1.35 -8.29
C ILE A 512 13.52 -0.54 -7.26
N TYR A 513 13.63 0.78 -7.29
CA TYR A 513 12.82 1.66 -6.44
C TYR A 513 11.35 1.68 -6.86
N GLY A 514 11.07 1.47 -8.14
CA GLY A 514 9.77 1.65 -8.77
C GLY A 514 9.51 3.10 -9.08
N SER A 515 8.90 3.83 -8.16
CA SER A 515 8.81 5.29 -8.15
C SER A 515 9.70 5.84 -7.05
N ILE A 516 10.60 6.76 -7.38
CA ILE A 516 11.49 7.39 -6.38
C ILE A 516 10.64 8.11 -5.33
N GLU A 517 9.58 8.78 -5.72
CA GLU A 517 8.66 9.47 -4.83
C GLU A 517 8.02 8.50 -3.82
N ARG A 518 7.48 7.38 -4.31
CA ARG A 518 6.89 6.33 -3.45
C ARG A 518 7.93 5.70 -2.54
N PHE A 519 9.12 5.40 -3.06
CA PHE A 519 10.19 4.81 -2.28
C PHE A 519 10.68 5.75 -1.17
N ILE A 520 10.77 7.07 -1.43
CA ILE A 520 11.03 8.10 -0.41
C ILE A 520 9.94 8.08 0.66
N GLY A 521 8.67 8.04 0.27
CA GLY A 521 7.56 7.93 1.21
C GLY A 521 7.68 6.72 2.12
N ILE A 522 8.01 5.56 1.54
CA ILE A 522 8.23 4.31 2.29
C ILE A 522 9.40 4.43 3.26
N LEU A 523 10.53 5.01 2.84
CA LEU A 523 11.69 5.22 3.69
C LEU A 523 11.40 6.18 4.86
N ILE A 524 10.65 7.26 4.62
CA ILE A 524 10.21 8.18 5.67
C ILE A 524 9.41 7.42 6.74
N GLU A 525 8.47 6.58 6.33
CA GLU A 525 7.65 5.79 7.24
C GLU A 525 8.42 4.64 7.90
N HIS A 526 9.28 3.96 7.16
CA HIS A 526 10.11 2.87 7.68
C HIS A 526 11.03 3.35 8.80
N TYR A 527 11.76 4.42 8.57
CA TYR A 527 12.66 5.02 9.56
C TYR A 527 11.95 5.96 10.54
N ALA A 528 10.63 6.17 10.40
CA ALA A 528 9.88 7.16 11.19
C ALA A 528 10.56 8.54 11.17
N GLY A 529 11.20 8.91 10.04
CA GLY A 529 11.95 10.14 9.87
C GLY A 529 13.34 10.19 10.50
N ALA A 530 13.75 9.16 11.25
CA ALA A 530 15.09 9.05 11.85
C ALA A 530 16.03 8.28 10.89
N PHE A 531 16.48 8.95 9.85
CA PHE A 531 17.27 8.33 8.79
C PHE A 531 18.65 7.88 9.25
N PRO A 532 19.19 6.78 8.68
CA PRO A 532 20.59 6.45 8.85
C PRO A 532 21.47 7.59 8.33
N MET A 533 22.66 7.75 8.91
CA MET A 533 23.51 8.92 8.68
C MET A 533 23.82 9.17 7.20
N TRP A 534 24.12 8.12 6.43
CA TRP A 534 24.40 8.25 5.00
C TRP A 534 23.23 8.83 4.18
N LEU A 535 21.98 8.59 4.61
CA LEU A 535 20.76 9.00 3.92
C LEU A 535 20.20 10.35 4.43
N ALA A 536 20.50 10.74 5.66
CA ALA A 536 19.95 11.93 6.29
C ALA A 536 20.26 13.21 5.52
N PRO A 537 19.28 14.09 5.25
CA PRO A 537 19.53 15.38 4.60
C PRO A 537 20.52 16.25 5.35
N VAL A 538 20.43 16.23 6.68
CA VAL A 538 21.39 16.86 7.60
C VAL A 538 21.97 15.72 8.44
N GLN A 539 23.27 15.48 8.33
CA GLN A 539 23.97 14.39 9.01
C GLN A 539 24.44 14.82 10.41
N VAL A 540 24.90 16.06 10.51
CA VAL A 540 25.45 16.65 11.73
C VAL A 540 24.82 18.00 12.00
N LYS A 541 24.40 18.23 13.25
CA LYS A 541 23.99 19.57 13.73
C LYS A 541 24.99 20.07 14.74
N VAL A 542 25.65 21.18 14.45
CA VAL A 542 26.59 21.83 15.38
C VAL A 542 25.83 22.83 16.21
N LEU A 543 25.83 22.68 17.54
CA LEU A 543 25.06 23.46 18.50
C LEU A 543 26.02 24.25 19.40
N THR A 544 25.99 25.58 19.34
CA THR A 544 26.81 26.42 20.21
C THR A 544 26.10 26.77 21.50
N LEU A 545 26.83 26.79 22.62
CA LEU A 545 26.30 27.20 23.91
C LEU A 545 26.16 28.72 24.02
N ASN A 546 27.10 29.48 23.43
CA ASN A 546 27.13 30.94 23.42
C ASN A 546 27.89 31.45 22.18
N ASP A 547 27.92 32.77 22.00
CA ASP A 547 28.53 33.43 20.85
C ASP A 547 30.06 33.26 20.79
N GLU A 548 30.73 33.09 21.92
CA GLU A 548 32.19 32.85 21.99
C GLU A 548 32.61 31.55 21.31
N CYS A 549 31.69 30.55 21.23
CA CYS A 549 31.93 29.28 20.60
C CYS A 549 31.71 29.30 19.07
N ILE A 550 31.08 30.35 18.50
CA ILE A 550 30.72 30.42 17.09
C ILE A 550 31.93 30.34 16.14
N PRO A 551 33.06 31.05 16.39
CA PRO A 551 34.22 30.95 15.50
C PRO A 551 34.73 29.50 15.37
N TYR A 552 34.89 28.79 16.47
CA TYR A 552 35.31 27.41 16.51
C TYR A 552 34.30 26.45 15.82
N ALA A 553 33.01 26.67 16.06
CA ALA A 553 31.97 25.93 15.37
C ALA A 553 32.00 26.11 13.85
N LYS A 554 32.32 27.33 13.37
CA LYS A 554 32.49 27.62 11.94
C LYS A 554 33.72 26.93 11.34
N GLU A 555 34.82 26.78 12.08
CA GLU A 555 35.98 25.99 11.63
C GLU A 555 35.60 24.52 11.44
N ILE A 556 34.84 23.93 12.40
CA ILE A 556 34.32 22.57 12.30
C ILE A 556 33.40 22.45 11.09
N MET A 557 32.49 23.41 10.89
CA MET A 557 31.58 23.41 9.73
C MET A 557 32.32 23.42 8.39
N ALA A 558 33.36 24.26 8.25
CA ALA A 558 34.17 24.33 7.05
C ALA A 558 34.84 22.98 6.75
N LYS A 559 35.39 22.32 7.79
CA LYS A 559 36.03 21.02 7.64
C LYS A 559 35.04 19.90 7.30
N LEU A 560 33.85 19.88 7.92
CA LEU A 560 32.79 18.95 7.58
C LEU A 560 32.35 19.11 6.12
N GLN A 561 32.28 20.33 5.62
CA GLN A 561 31.94 20.62 4.23
C GLN A 561 33.02 20.11 3.26
N GLU A 562 34.32 20.29 3.57
CA GLU A 562 35.44 19.73 2.79
C GLU A 562 35.36 18.20 2.72
N LEU A 563 34.95 17.55 3.81
CA LEU A 563 34.77 16.09 3.90
C LEU A 563 33.49 15.59 3.24
N GLY A 564 32.66 16.49 2.68
CA GLY A 564 31.38 16.12 2.04
C GLY A 564 30.29 15.76 3.03
N ILE A 565 30.44 16.10 4.31
CA ILE A 565 29.44 15.85 5.35
C ILE A 565 28.39 16.98 5.33
N ARG A 566 27.13 16.62 5.25
CA ARG A 566 25.99 17.55 5.26
C ARG A 566 25.71 18.00 6.68
N ALA A 567 26.24 19.16 7.04
CA ALA A 567 26.12 19.72 8.38
C ALA A 567 25.38 21.06 8.39
N GLU A 568 24.74 21.40 9.52
CA GLU A 568 24.12 22.69 9.79
C GLU A 568 24.62 23.23 11.13
N LEU A 569 24.85 24.55 11.18
CA LEU A 569 25.18 25.27 12.42
C LEU A 569 23.90 25.87 13.02
N ASP A 570 23.72 25.69 14.33
CA ASP A 570 22.72 26.40 15.11
C ASP A 570 23.41 27.33 16.09
N ASP A 571 23.61 28.57 15.65
CA ASP A 571 24.22 29.67 16.41
C ASP A 571 23.17 30.66 16.94
N ARG A 572 21.87 30.28 16.92
CA ARG A 572 20.80 31.13 17.46
C ARG A 572 20.99 31.37 18.95
N ASN A 573 20.54 32.55 19.42
CA ASN A 573 20.52 32.87 20.83
C ASN A 573 19.38 32.16 21.57
N GLU A 574 19.52 30.82 21.69
CA GLU A 574 18.58 29.91 22.33
C GLU A 574 19.31 29.00 23.32
N THR A 575 18.59 28.50 24.33
CA THR A 575 19.19 27.56 25.27
C THR A 575 19.61 26.26 24.59
N ILE A 576 20.75 25.72 24.99
CA ILE A 576 21.26 24.45 24.43
C ILE A 576 20.22 23.31 24.57
N GLY A 577 19.45 23.29 25.66
CA GLY A 577 18.37 22.31 25.84
C GLY A 577 17.25 22.46 24.81
N TYR A 578 16.94 23.66 24.35
CA TYR A 578 15.99 23.91 23.28
C TYR A 578 16.55 23.41 21.95
N LYS A 579 17.77 23.80 21.58
CA LYS A 579 18.46 23.38 20.35
C LYS A 579 18.54 21.85 20.25
N ILE A 580 18.91 21.16 21.34
CA ILE A 580 18.95 19.70 21.41
C ILE A 580 17.55 19.10 21.22
N ARG A 581 16.52 19.62 21.88
CA ARG A 581 15.14 19.10 21.73
C ARG A 581 14.63 19.26 20.30
N GLU A 582 14.90 20.37 19.65
CA GLU A 582 14.51 20.63 18.27
C GLU A 582 15.25 19.68 17.32
N ALA A 583 16.57 19.53 17.44
CA ALA A 583 17.37 18.63 16.64
C ALA A 583 16.97 17.15 16.79
N ASN A 584 16.62 16.71 18.00
CA ASN A 584 16.14 15.33 18.26
C ASN A 584 14.65 15.16 17.92
N GLY A 585 13.79 16.05 18.38
CA GLY A 585 12.34 15.87 18.32
C GLY A 585 11.77 16.12 16.93
N ARG A 586 12.03 17.32 16.38
CA ARG A 586 11.50 17.74 15.10
C ARG A 586 12.30 17.17 13.93
N TYR A 587 13.62 17.43 13.92
CA TYR A 587 14.47 17.14 12.76
C TYR A 587 15.13 15.76 12.78
N LYS A 588 15.14 15.08 13.93
CA LYS A 588 15.69 13.72 14.11
C LYS A 588 17.10 13.56 13.54
N ILE A 589 17.95 14.57 13.78
CA ILE A 589 19.31 14.62 13.27
C ILE A 589 20.16 13.49 13.85
N PRO A 590 20.83 12.67 13.03
CA PRO A 590 21.59 11.51 13.49
C PRO A 590 22.69 11.84 14.50
N MET A 591 23.40 12.95 14.30
CA MET A 591 24.52 13.37 15.14
C MET A 591 24.43 14.87 15.51
N GLN A 592 24.64 15.19 16.76
CA GLN A 592 24.69 16.54 17.29
C GLN A 592 26.04 16.78 17.94
N LEU A 593 26.69 17.90 17.63
CA LEU A 593 27.90 18.35 18.29
C LEU A 593 27.54 19.48 19.23
N ILE A 594 27.85 19.32 20.50
CA ILE A 594 27.61 20.34 21.51
C ILE A 594 28.95 21.04 21.77
N ILE A 595 28.98 22.33 21.46
CA ILE A 595 30.21 23.16 21.52
C ILE A 595 30.07 24.20 22.62
N GLY A 596 30.78 23.98 23.69
CA GLY A 596 30.93 24.91 24.80
C GLY A 596 32.39 25.36 24.95
N LYS A 597 32.68 26.07 26.03
CA LYS A 597 34.00 26.61 26.32
C LYS A 597 35.07 25.53 26.44
N ASN A 598 34.75 24.40 27.09
CA ASN A 598 35.67 23.28 27.26
C ASN A 598 36.07 22.66 25.90
N GLU A 599 35.12 22.49 25.00
CA GLU A 599 35.37 21.96 23.67
C GLU A 599 36.28 22.89 22.86
N VAL A 600 36.10 24.20 22.97
CA VAL A 600 36.96 25.22 22.35
C VAL A 600 38.39 25.17 22.90
N GLU A 601 38.55 25.13 24.23
CA GLU A 601 39.85 25.13 24.90
C GLU A 601 40.63 23.83 24.61
N ASN A 602 39.96 22.67 24.62
CA ASN A 602 40.60 21.38 24.43
C ASN A 602 40.71 20.95 22.95
N LYS A 603 40.17 21.73 22.01
CA LYS A 603 40.05 21.37 20.58
C LYS A 603 39.41 20.03 20.36
N GLU A 604 38.28 19.83 20.99
CA GLU A 604 37.46 18.60 20.89
C GLU A 604 36.00 18.95 20.53
N VAL A 605 35.20 17.90 20.27
CA VAL A 605 33.75 17.98 20.10
C VAL A 605 33.07 17.04 21.08
N ASN A 606 31.90 17.45 21.58
CA ASN A 606 31.08 16.60 22.43
C ASN A 606 29.91 16.07 21.61
N ILE A 607 29.93 14.77 21.32
CA ILE A 607 29.01 14.08 20.39
C ILE A 607 27.82 13.54 21.14
N ARG A 608 26.62 13.80 20.61
CA ARG A 608 25.36 13.18 21.01
C ARG A 608 24.70 12.53 19.80
N ARG A 609 24.21 11.30 19.97
CA ARG A 609 23.47 10.58 18.93
C ARG A 609 21.96 10.77 19.09
N PHE A 610 21.23 10.70 17.96
CA PHE A 610 19.77 10.65 17.98
C PHE A 610 19.27 9.54 18.89
N GLY A 611 18.24 9.83 19.69
CA GLY A 611 17.62 8.85 20.60
C GLY A 611 18.41 8.54 21.88
N SER A 612 19.68 9.00 22.00
CA SER A 612 20.48 8.85 23.22
C SER A 612 20.53 10.14 24.04
N LYS A 613 20.65 9.99 25.36
CA LYS A 613 21.00 11.09 26.27
C LYS A 613 22.51 11.15 26.51
N ASP A 614 23.24 10.11 26.17
CA ASP A 614 24.67 10.01 26.40
C ASP A 614 25.44 10.94 25.46
N GLN A 615 26.51 11.48 25.99
CA GLN A 615 27.44 12.36 25.28
C GLN A 615 28.85 11.84 25.51
N PHE A 616 29.70 11.95 24.50
CA PHE A 616 31.11 11.57 24.61
C PHE A 616 31.99 12.51 23.82
N PRO A 617 33.15 12.91 24.40
CA PRO A 617 34.10 13.78 23.71
C PRO A 617 34.94 13.01 22.70
N LYS A 618 35.39 13.71 21.67
CA LYS A 618 36.42 13.27 20.74
C LYS A 618 37.32 14.43 20.35
N SER A 619 38.62 14.15 20.16
CA SER A 619 39.53 15.11 19.50
C SER A 619 39.01 15.40 18.08
N LEU A 620 39.37 16.56 17.52
CA LEU A 620 38.92 16.92 16.16
C LEU A 620 39.35 15.89 15.11
N ASP A 621 40.61 15.41 15.18
CA ASP A 621 41.13 14.44 14.20
C ASP A 621 40.37 13.11 14.28
N ASP A 622 40.21 12.56 15.48
CA ASP A 622 39.43 11.32 15.69
C ASP A 622 37.97 11.51 15.30
N PHE A 623 37.43 12.69 15.47
CA PHE A 623 36.05 13.00 15.10
C PHE A 623 35.87 13.01 13.59
N TYR A 624 36.78 13.62 12.83
CA TYR A 624 36.66 13.69 11.39
C TYR A 624 36.74 12.29 10.74
N ASP A 625 37.64 11.45 11.20
CA ASP A 625 37.68 10.05 10.74
C ASP A 625 36.40 9.29 11.11
N TYR A 626 35.93 9.46 12.33
CA TYR A 626 34.71 8.83 12.82
C TYR A 626 33.46 9.25 12.03
N VAL A 627 33.30 10.55 11.75
CA VAL A 627 32.11 11.04 11.05
C VAL A 627 32.08 10.59 9.59
N VAL A 628 33.23 10.49 8.94
CA VAL A 628 33.35 9.99 7.56
C VAL A 628 32.99 8.50 7.51
N ASP A 629 33.48 7.68 8.44
CA ASP A 629 33.12 6.26 8.52
C ASP A 629 31.63 6.02 8.78
N GLU A 630 31.06 6.81 9.70
CA GLU A 630 29.62 6.75 10.02
C GLU A 630 28.71 7.21 8.87
N ALA A 631 29.18 8.18 8.06
CA ALA A 631 28.45 8.67 6.90
C ALA A 631 28.61 7.78 5.66
N ALA A 632 29.51 6.80 5.68
CA ALA A 632 29.74 5.91 4.56
C ALA A 632 28.55 4.97 4.31
N ILE A 633 28.27 4.69 3.03
CA ILE A 633 27.28 3.68 2.63
C ILE A 633 27.92 2.29 2.78
N LYS A 634 27.31 1.48 3.65
CA LYS A 634 27.76 0.11 3.94
C LYS A 634 26.70 -0.89 3.50
N PHE A 635 27.05 -1.82 2.64
CA PHE A 635 26.13 -2.85 2.09
C PHE A 635 26.08 -4.14 2.95
N ASP A 636 27.01 -4.30 3.86
CA ASP A 636 27.09 -5.50 4.68
C ASP A 636 26.59 -5.22 6.10
N LYS A 637 25.42 -5.71 6.40
CA LYS A 637 24.97 -5.96 7.76
C LYS A 637 24.25 -7.30 7.82
#